data_0f6c2311094ff02a63142bb67270054a
#
_entry.id   0f6c2311094ff02a63142bb67270054a
#
_cell.length_a   1.000
_cell.length_b   1.000
_cell.length_c   1.000
_cell.angle_alpha   90.00
_cell.angle_beta   90.00
_cell.angle_gamma   90.00
#
_symmetry.space_group_name_H-M   'P 1'
#
loop_
_entity.id
_entity.type
_entity.pdbx_description
1 polymer ?
#
loop_
_entity_poly.entity_id
_entity_poly.type
_entity_poly.pdbx_seq_one_letter_code
_entity_poly.pdbx_strand_id
1 'polypeptide(L)'
;MDSVLIEGGTDVLWRLWTFLTYQFTFGRITVSASSLALGLIVLALTFPLARTAGSIFERRLARRQHIDPGLRYTICRLVKYSITTVGILVALRQAFAIDLTSIAVIFTALSVGIGFGLQYIAADIASGFILLFERPIRVGDRITIGDDEGDVQSINLRTTTVYTNNHIAIIVPNSKLVSQRVVNWSYGDPRARVPISARW
;
A
#
# COMPACT_ATOMS: atom_id res chain seq x y z
N MET A 1 10.86 -38.05 -53.29
CA MET A 1 10.85 -36.61 -53.48
C MET A 1 10.50 -35.88 -52.16
N ASP A 2 10.01 -36.60 -51.14
CA ASP A 2 9.55 -35.97 -49.89
C ASP A 2 10.62 -35.86 -48.78
N SER A 3 11.74 -36.58 -48.90
CA SER A 3 12.81 -36.54 -47.88
C SER A 3 13.66 -35.26 -47.92
N VAL A 4 13.80 -34.63 -49.10
CA VAL A 4 14.62 -33.43 -49.29
C VAL A 4 13.93 -32.18 -48.74
N LEU A 5 12.62 -32.13 -48.68
CA LEU A 5 11.85 -31.01 -48.13
C LEU A 5 11.81 -31.00 -46.59
N ILE A 6 11.98 -32.18 -45.97
CA ILE A 6 11.97 -32.32 -44.50
C ILE A 6 13.35 -31.94 -43.93
N GLU A 7 14.46 -32.28 -44.64
CA GLU A 7 15.80 -31.88 -44.22
C GLU A 7 16.05 -30.36 -44.33
N GLY A 8 15.55 -29.70 -45.38
CA GLY A 8 15.64 -28.26 -45.50
C GLY A 8 14.91 -27.49 -44.42
N GLY A 9 13.76 -28.01 -43.92
CA GLY A 9 12.97 -27.39 -42.85
C GLY A 9 13.64 -27.47 -41.47
N THR A 10 14.26 -28.59 -41.16
CA THR A 10 15.01 -28.80 -39.91
C THR A 10 16.26 -27.93 -39.80
N ASP A 11 16.99 -27.78 -40.91
CA ASP A 11 18.18 -26.92 -40.97
C ASP A 11 17.86 -25.44 -40.76
N VAL A 12 16.74 -24.97 -41.31
CA VAL A 12 16.29 -23.56 -41.08
C VAL A 12 15.87 -23.36 -39.63
N LEU A 13 15.16 -24.32 -39.07
CA LEU A 13 14.76 -24.25 -37.65
C LEU A 13 15.98 -24.29 -36.71
N TRP A 14 16.97 -25.14 -36.99
CA TRP A 14 18.22 -25.21 -36.22
C TRP A 14 19.03 -23.91 -36.32
N ARG A 15 19.14 -23.31 -37.48
CA ARG A 15 19.82 -22.02 -37.68
C ARG A 15 19.08 -20.87 -36.96
N LEU A 16 17.77 -20.83 -37.02
CA LEU A 16 16.96 -19.88 -36.29
C LEU A 16 17.11 -20.06 -34.78
N TRP A 17 17.10 -21.32 -34.31
CA TRP A 17 17.30 -21.65 -32.90
C TRP A 17 18.66 -21.21 -32.40
N THR A 18 19.72 -21.50 -33.17
CA THR A 18 21.12 -21.11 -32.84
C THR A 18 21.26 -19.60 -32.83
N PHE A 19 20.64 -18.89 -33.77
CA PHE A 19 20.66 -17.44 -33.83
C PHE A 19 19.90 -16.81 -32.66
N LEU A 20 18.77 -17.36 -32.30
CA LEU A 20 17.92 -16.88 -31.16
C LEU A 20 18.62 -17.13 -29.81
N THR A 21 19.41 -18.20 -29.70
CA THR A 21 20.11 -18.56 -28.46
C THR A 21 21.53 -18.05 -28.39
N TYR A 22 22.05 -17.43 -29.47
CA TYR A 22 23.38 -16.87 -29.47
C TYR A 22 23.50 -15.72 -28.47
N GLN A 23 24.41 -15.90 -27.49
CA GLN A 23 24.60 -14.93 -26.42
C GLN A 23 25.80 -14.02 -26.72
N PHE A 24 25.51 -12.74 -26.83
CA PHE A 24 26.57 -11.72 -26.89
C PHE A 24 26.83 -11.25 -25.46
N THR A 25 28.04 -11.50 -24.95
CA THR A 25 28.48 -11.02 -23.64
C THR A 25 29.30 -9.77 -23.78
N PHE A 26 28.83 -8.65 -23.25
CA PHE A 26 29.56 -7.40 -23.15
C PHE A 26 29.82 -7.07 -21.67
N GLY A 27 30.95 -7.52 -21.13
CA GLY A 27 31.27 -7.38 -19.72
C GLY A 27 30.32 -8.19 -18.82
N ARG A 28 29.48 -7.50 -18.02
CA ARG A 28 28.47 -8.12 -17.15
C ARG A 28 27.09 -8.25 -17.78
N ILE A 29 26.94 -7.80 -19.01
CA ILE A 29 25.65 -7.81 -19.70
C ILE A 29 25.67 -8.93 -20.73
N THR A 30 24.73 -9.89 -20.59
CA THR A 30 24.47 -10.93 -21.59
C THR A 30 23.19 -10.61 -22.33
N VAL A 31 23.32 -10.48 -23.66
CA VAL A 31 22.18 -10.17 -24.54
C VAL A 31 22.03 -11.29 -25.55
N SER A 32 20.83 -11.82 -25.67
CA SER A 32 20.45 -12.75 -26.74
C SER A 32 19.21 -12.22 -27.48
N ALA A 33 19.02 -12.65 -28.72
CA ALA A 33 17.82 -12.25 -29.46
C ALA A 33 16.54 -12.69 -28.75
N SER A 34 16.55 -13.86 -28.09
CA SER A 34 15.43 -14.35 -27.29
C SER A 34 15.17 -13.52 -26.04
N SER A 35 16.25 -13.07 -25.33
CA SER A 35 16.09 -12.24 -24.13
C SER A 35 15.53 -10.85 -24.48
N LEU A 36 15.98 -10.27 -25.60
CA LEU A 36 15.44 -9.00 -26.11
C LEU A 36 13.96 -9.15 -26.50
N ALA A 37 13.59 -10.22 -27.21
CA ALA A 37 12.20 -10.47 -27.59
C ALA A 37 11.31 -10.63 -26.35
N LEU A 38 11.75 -11.39 -25.34
CA LEU A 38 11.02 -11.54 -24.07
C LEU A 38 10.91 -10.22 -23.32
N GLY A 39 11.98 -9.44 -23.26
CA GLY A 39 11.96 -8.11 -22.64
C GLY A 39 10.96 -7.16 -23.33
N LEU A 40 10.92 -7.17 -24.67
CA LEU A 40 9.96 -6.40 -25.45
C LEU A 40 8.51 -6.87 -25.20
N ILE A 41 8.26 -8.17 -25.12
CA ILE A 41 6.94 -8.74 -24.80
C ILE A 41 6.50 -8.29 -23.41
N VAL A 42 7.38 -8.38 -22.40
CA VAL A 42 7.08 -7.90 -21.05
C VAL A 42 6.77 -6.41 -21.05
N LEU A 43 7.56 -5.62 -21.76
CA LEU A 43 7.33 -4.18 -21.87
C LEU A 43 5.98 -3.88 -22.55
N ALA A 44 5.69 -4.55 -23.66
CA ALA A 44 4.42 -4.41 -24.39
C ALA A 44 3.20 -4.80 -23.54
N LEU A 45 3.32 -5.82 -22.69
CA LEU A 45 2.24 -6.26 -21.78
C LEU A 45 2.11 -5.32 -20.54
N THR A 46 3.19 -4.66 -20.13
CA THR A 46 3.16 -3.76 -18.97
C THR A 46 2.20 -2.58 -19.17
N PHE A 47 2.19 -1.98 -20.35
CA PHE A 47 1.33 -0.81 -20.61
C PHE A 47 -0.17 -1.10 -20.54
N PRO A 48 -0.70 -2.13 -21.22
CA PRO A 48 -2.12 -2.47 -21.09
C PRO A 48 -2.45 -2.93 -19.68
N LEU A 49 -1.56 -3.67 -18.99
CA LEU A 49 -1.77 -4.09 -17.61
C LEU A 49 -1.87 -2.87 -16.67
N ALA A 50 -0.99 -1.90 -16.78
CA ALA A 50 -1.02 -0.67 -15.99
C ALA A 50 -2.28 0.16 -16.28
N ARG A 51 -2.73 0.22 -17.54
CA ARG A 51 -3.96 0.92 -17.93
C ARG A 51 -5.21 0.22 -17.38
N THR A 52 -5.29 -1.09 -17.53
CA THR A 52 -6.45 -1.87 -17.05
C THR A 52 -6.53 -1.85 -15.53
N ALA A 53 -5.42 -2.03 -14.82
CA ALA A 53 -5.37 -1.91 -13.37
C ALA A 53 -5.84 -0.51 -12.94
N GLY A 54 -5.28 0.55 -13.52
CA GLY A 54 -5.69 1.93 -13.22
C GLY A 54 -7.18 2.16 -13.45
N SER A 55 -7.76 1.67 -14.57
CA SER A 55 -9.18 1.81 -14.87
C SER A 55 -10.09 1.00 -13.94
N ILE A 56 -9.65 -0.17 -13.50
CA ILE A 56 -10.38 -0.98 -12.51
C ILE A 56 -10.44 -0.25 -11.16
N PHE A 57 -9.30 0.29 -10.71
CA PHE A 57 -9.23 1.09 -9.48
C PHE A 57 -10.11 2.34 -9.60
N GLU A 58 -10.02 3.06 -10.70
CA GLU A 58 -10.84 4.24 -10.95
C GLU A 58 -12.34 3.93 -10.90
N ARG A 59 -12.80 2.87 -11.58
CA ARG A 59 -14.20 2.43 -11.55
C ARG A 59 -14.66 2.00 -10.16
N ARG A 60 -13.82 1.32 -9.38
CA ARG A 60 -14.15 0.90 -8.02
C ARG A 60 -14.24 2.09 -7.06
N LEU A 61 -13.29 3.04 -7.17
CA LEU A 61 -13.29 4.25 -6.34
C LEU A 61 -14.42 5.22 -6.74
N ALA A 62 -14.75 5.30 -8.03
CA ALA A 62 -15.86 6.14 -8.52
C ALA A 62 -17.23 5.74 -7.96
N ARG A 63 -17.42 4.47 -7.60
CA ARG A 63 -18.66 3.99 -6.96
C ARG A 63 -18.82 4.44 -5.51
N ARG A 64 -17.75 4.95 -4.90
CA ARG A 64 -17.76 5.45 -3.52
C ARG A 64 -17.94 6.97 -3.52
N GLN A 65 -19.15 7.44 -3.30
CA GLN A 65 -19.55 8.87 -3.38
C GLN A 65 -18.81 9.80 -2.40
N HIS A 66 -18.12 9.25 -1.39
CA HIS A 66 -17.44 10.03 -0.34
C HIS A 66 -15.94 10.22 -0.57
N ILE A 67 -15.39 9.78 -1.71
CA ILE A 67 -13.96 9.94 -2.00
C ILE A 67 -13.77 11.21 -2.83
N ASP A 68 -12.94 12.12 -2.32
CA ASP A 68 -12.54 13.33 -3.01
C ASP A 68 -11.96 13.00 -4.41
N PRO A 69 -12.39 13.72 -5.48
CA PRO A 69 -11.90 13.50 -6.84
C PRO A 69 -10.37 13.60 -6.96
N GLY A 70 -9.72 14.49 -6.21
CA GLY A 70 -8.26 14.66 -6.18
C GLY A 70 -7.55 13.43 -5.60
N LEU A 71 -8.08 12.91 -4.49
CA LEU A 71 -7.55 11.69 -3.87
C LEU A 71 -7.69 10.48 -4.80
N ARG A 72 -8.83 10.31 -5.46
CA ARG A 72 -9.08 9.26 -6.45
C ARG A 72 -8.06 9.33 -7.60
N TYR A 73 -7.87 10.52 -8.18
CA TYR A 73 -6.91 10.73 -9.25
C TYR A 73 -5.48 10.36 -8.82
N THR A 74 -5.08 10.80 -7.64
CA THR A 74 -3.74 10.56 -7.09
C THR A 74 -3.48 9.07 -6.87
N ILE A 75 -4.42 8.34 -6.25
CA ILE A 75 -4.29 6.90 -6.00
C ILE A 75 -4.19 6.13 -7.32
N CYS A 76 -5.07 6.40 -8.29
CA CYS A 76 -5.05 5.73 -9.58
C CYS A 76 -3.74 5.97 -10.33
N ARG A 77 -3.20 7.18 -10.24
CA ARG A 77 -1.93 7.55 -10.87
C ARG A 77 -0.75 6.87 -10.20
N LEU A 78 -0.75 6.80 -8.87
CA LEU A 78 0.27 6.10 -8.09
C LEU A 78 0.31 4.60 -8.44
N VAL A 79 -0.84 3.92 -8.47
CA VAL A 79 -0.95 2.52 -8.89
C VAL A 79 -0.42 2.31 -10.30
N LYS A 80 -0.82 3.16 -11.25
CA LYS A 80 -0.35 3.09 -12.63
C LYS A 80 1.17 3.25 -12.72
N TYR A 81 1.74 4.22 -12.02
CA TYR A 81 3.17 4.45 -12.03
C TYR A 81 3.94 3.30 -11.37
N SER A 82 3.45 2.76 -10.24
CA SER A 82 4.08 1.61 -9.58
C SER A 82 4.14 0.39 -10.50
N ILE A 83 3.03 0.04 -11.16
CA ILE A 83 2.98 -1.09 -12.11
C ILE A 83 3.92 -0.83 -13.29
N THR A 84 3.92 0.38 -13.85
CA THR A 84 4.77 0.73 -14.99
C THR A 84 6.26 0.65 -14.61
N THR A 85 6.65 1.18 -13.44
CA THR A 85 8.04 1.15 -12.96
C THR A 85 8.52 -0.29 -12.76
N VAL A 86 7.73 -1.12 -12.06
CA VAL A 86 8.06 -2.53 -11.85
C VAL A 86 8.15 -3.27 -13.19
N GLY A 87 7.20 -3.06 -14.11
CA GLY A 87 7.20 -3.68 -15.43
C GLY A 87 8.42 -3.30 -16.27
N ILE A 88 8.84 -2.04 -16.24
CA ILE A 88 10.06 -1.58 -16.92
C ILE A 88 11.30 -2.27 -16.31
N LEU A 89 11.41 -2.35 -14.98
CA LEU A 89 12.54 -3.02 -14.32
C LEU A 89 12.61 -4.51 -14.69
N VAL A 90 11.48 -5.22 -14.71
CA VAL A 90 11.40 -6.61 -15.12
C VAL A 90 11.78 -6.77 -16.60
N ALA A 91 11.29 -5.89 -17.48
CA ALA A 91 11.63 -5.90 -18.90
C ALA A 91 13.12 -5.68 -19.13
N LEU A 92 13.74 -4.73 -18.42
CA LEU A 92 15.20 -4.46 -18.50
C LEU A 92 16.01 -5.67 -18.02
N ARG A 93 15.62 -6.27 -16.89
CA ARG A 93 16.26 -7.50 -16.40
C ARG A 93 16.20 -8.60 -17.45
N GLN A 94 15.03 -8.81 -18.05
CA GLN A 94 14.84 -9.88 -19.03
C GLN A 94 15.59 -9.63 -20.33
N ALA A 95 15.63 -8.38 -20.80
CA ALA A 95 16.29 -8.02 -22.06
C ALA A 95 17.83 -8.07 -21.97
N PHE A 96 18.40 -7.61 -20.85
CA PHE A 96 19.84 -7.38 -20.72
C PHE A 96 20.51 -8.24 -19.65
N ALA A 97 19.79 -9.17 -19.03
CA ALA A 97 20.26 -9.97 -17.89
C ALA A 97 20.91 -9.12 -16.78
N ILE A 98 20.41 -7.89 -16.58
CA ILE A 98 20.94 -6.95 -15.58
C ILE A 98 20.67 -7.52 -14.19
N ASP A 99 21.69 -7.50 -13.35
CA ASP A 99 21.53 -7.82 -11.93
C ASP A 99 20.83 -6.65 -11.22
N LEU A 100 19.58 -6.88 -10.84
CA LEU A 100 18.77 -5.91 -10.12
C LEU A 100 19.05 -5.90 -8.61
N THR A 101 20.02 -6.67 -8.11
CA THR A 101 20.30 -6.77 -6.67
C THR A 101 20.62 -5.39 -6.07
N SER A 102 21.44 -4.58 -6.74
CA SER A 102 21.73 -3.22 -6.26
C SER A 102 20.50 -2.33 -6.20
N ILE A 103 19.60 -2.46 -7.19
CA ILE A 103 18.35 -1.72 -7.22
C ILE A 103 17.41 -2.22 -6.09
N ALA A 104 17.35 -3.54 -5.87
CA ALA A 104 16.58 -4.13 -4.79
C ALA A 104 17.03 -3.63 -3.41
N VAL A 105 18.36 -3.48 -3.19
CA VAL A 105 18.92 -2.93 -1.95
C VAL A 105 18.43 -1.48 -1.74
N ILE A 106 18.48 -0.65 -2.79
CA ILE A 106 17.99 0.74 -2.72
C ILE A 106 16.49 0.78 -2.40
N PHE A 107 15.69 -0.05 -3.08
CA PHE A 107 14.25 -0.14 -2.81
C PHE A 107 13.96 -0.63 -1.39
N THR A 108 14.75 -1.56 -0.86
CA THR A 108 14.62 -2.04 0.52
C THR A 108 14.89 -0.91 1.50
N ALA A 109 15.98 -0.17 1.32
CA ALA A 109 16.30 0.98 2.18
C ALA A 109 15.21 2.07 2.12
N LEU A 110 14.70 2.37 0.92
CA LEU A 110 13.61 3.32 0.72
C LEU A 110 12.33 2.83 1.40
N SER A 111 12.01 1.53 1.29
CA SER A 111 10.83 0.92 1.92
C SER A 111 10.88 1.02 3.44
N VAL A 112 12.06 0.82 4.05
CA VAL A 112 12.27 1.00 5.48
C VAL A 112 12.04 2.45 5.88
N GLY A 113 12.58 3.41 5.12
CA GLY A 113 12.35 4.84 5.37
C GLY A 113 10.87 5.24 5.28
N ILE A 114 10.16 4.76 4.26
CA ILE A 114 8.72 4.96 4.11
C ILE A 114 7.97 4.30 5.27
N GLY A 115 8.36 3.08 5.68
CA GLY A 115 7.78 2.37 6.81
C GLY A 115 7.86 3.16 8.12
N PHE A 116 9.01 3.75 8.43
CA PHE A 116 9.15 4.65 9.58
C PHE A 116 8.29 5.91 9.44
N GLY A 117 8.18 6.48 8.23
CA GLY A 117 7.31 7.64 7.99
C GLY A 117 5.82 7.34 8.20
N LEU A 118 5.39 6.11 7.96
CA LEU A 118 3.99 5.66 8.11
C LEU A 118 3.69 4.98 9.46
N GLN A 119 4.67 4.83 10.32
CA GLN A 119 4.56 4.11 11.59
C GLN A 119 3.39 4.59 12.46
N TYR A 120 3.22 5.89 12.61
CA TYR A 120 2.13 6.47 13.41
C TYR A 120 0.76 6.19 12.82
N ILE A 121 0.63 6.23 11.50
CA ILE A 121 -0.63 5.92 10.82
C ILE A 121 -0.99 4.45 11.03
N ALA A 122 -0.03 3.55 10.91
CA ALA A 122 -0.22 2.12 11.14
C ALA A 122 -0.60 1.84 12.61
N ALA A 123 0.05 2.52 13.57
CA ALA A 123 -0.28 2.41 14.99
C ALA A 123 -1.71 2.89 15.29
N ASP A 124 -2.15 4.01 14.69
CA ASP A 124 -3.50 4.53 14.86
C ASP A 124 -4.56 3.55 14.32
N ILE A 125 -4.31 2.96 13.15
CA ILE A 125 -5.22 1.98 12.54
C ILE A 125 -5.29 0.71 13.40
N ALA A 126 -4.15 0.17 13.82
CA ALA A 126 -4.10 -1.01 14.69
C ALA A 126 -4.85 -0.77 16.01
N SER A 127 -4.63 0.41 16.62
CA SER A 127 -5.36 0.82 17.83
C SER A 127 -6.86 0.99 17.59
N GLY A 128 -7.26 1.48 16.42
CA GLY A 128 -8.68 1.53 16.03
C GLY A 128 -9.33 0.15 16.02
N PHE A 129 -8.65 -0.87 15.50
CA PHE A 129 -9.12 -2.25 15.58
C PHE A 129 -9.23 -2.74 17.02
N ILE A 130 -8.22 -2.46 17.88
CA ILE A 130 -8.25 -2.84 19.31
C ILE A 130 -9.48 -2.22 19.98
N LEU A 131 -9.72 -0.91 19.80
CA LEU A 131 -10.88 -0.22 20.35
C LEU A 131 -12.21 -0.84 19.91
N LEU A 132 -12.31 -1.28 18.65
CA LEU A 132 -13.53 -1.89 18.11
C LEU A 132 -13.75 -3.33 18.60
N PHE A 133 -12.68 -4.12 18.78
CA PHE A 133 -12.79 -5.52 19.22
C PHE A 133 -12.87 -5.66 20.73
N GLU A 134 -11.95 -5.06 21.47
CA GLU A 134 -11.89 -5.17 22.94
C GLU A 134 -12.87 -4.22 23.64
N ARG A 135 -13.22 -3.12 22.98
CA ARG A 135 -14.18 -2.11 23.45
C ARG A 135 -13.89 -1.57 24.86
N PRO A 136 -12.64 -1.21 25.18
CA PRO A 136 -12.31 -0.54 26.45
C PRO A 136 -12.98 0.83 26.57
N ILE A 137 -13.30 1.43 25.43
CA ILE A 137 -14.04 2.70 25.29
C ILE A 137 -15.12 2.48 24.23
N ARG A 138 -16.33 2.98 24.48
CA ARG A 138 -17.47 2.87 23.58
C ARG A 138 -17.98 4.25 23.18
N VAL A 139 -18.70 4.32 22.06
CA VAL A 139 -19.45 5.53 21.70
C VAL A 139 -20.50 5.81 22.78
N GLY A 140 -20.52 7.04 23.27
CA GLY A 140 -21.34 7.48 24.39
C GLY A 140 -20.68 7.40 25.76
N ASP A 141 -19.50 6.80 25.89
CA ASP A 141 -18.74 6.80 27.15
C ASP A 141 -18.19 8.20 27.43
N ARG A 142 -18.21 8.58 28.72
CA ARG A 142 -17.54 9.76 29.22
C ARG A 142 -16.12 9.42 29.62
N ILE A 143 -15.15 10.09 29.02
CA ILE A 143 -13.72 9.81 29.22
C ILE A 143 -12.93 11.08 29.53
N THR A 144 -11.81 10.90 30.25
CA THR A 144 -10.80 11.94 30.44
C THR A 144 -9.50 11.49 29.81
N ILE A 145 -8.91 12.34 28.96
CA ILE A 145 -7.65 12.13 28.25
C ILE A 145 -6.75 13.30 28.55
N GLY A 146 -5.70 13.11 29.37
CA GLY A 146 -4.91 14.23 29.87
C GLY A 146 -5.78 15.18 30.69
N ASP A 147 -5.87 16.44 30.27
CA ASP A 147 -6.67 17.48 30.90
C ASP A 147 -8.08 17.63 30.28
N ASP A 148 -8.34 16.94 29.18
CA ASP A 148 -9.60 17.05 28.45
C ASP A 148 -10.60 15.99 28.89
N GLU A 149 -11.81 16.43 29.24
CA GLU A 149 -12.94 15.58 29.59
C GLU A 149 -14.07 15.76 28.60
N GLY A 150 -14.68 14.65 28.16
CA GLY A 150 -15.79 14.71 27.20
C GLY A 150 -16.40 13.35 26.89
N ASP A 151 -17.43 13.38 26.05
CA ASP A 151 -18.20 12.21 25.63
C ASP A 151 -17.70 11.73 24.26
N VAL A 152 -17.50 10.42 24.12
CA VAL A 152 -17.05 9.79 22.86
C VAL A 152 -18.20 9.83 21.85
N GLN A 153 -18.03 10.60 20.79
CA GLN A 153 -19.02 10.74 19.72
C GLN A 153 -18.90 9.67 18.64
N SER A 154 -17.67 9.39 18.20
CA SER A 154 -17.42 8.40 17.16
C SER A 154 -16.02 7.84 17.27
N ILE A 155 -15.87 6.55 16.94
CA ILE A 155 -14.59 5.84 16.80
C ILE A 155 -14.45 5.50 15.33
N ASN A 156 -13.50 6.17 14.67
CA ASN A 156 -13.17 5.97 13.25
C ASN A 156 -11.93 5.08 13.12
N LEU A 157 -11.56 4.75 11.89
CA LEU A 157 -10.43 3.85 11.61
C LEU A 157 -9.11 4.30 12.27
N ARG A 158 -8.83 5.60 12.29
CA ARG A 158 -7.57 6.20 12.75
C ARG A 158 -7.72 7.12 13.95
N THR A 159 -8.89 7.69 14.14
CA THR A 159 -9.15 8.74 15.14
C THR A 159 -10.47 8.51 15.84
N THR A 160 -10.53 8.91 17.10
CA THR A 160 -11.76 9.00 17.88
C THR A 160 -12.11 10.46 18.11
N THR A 161 -13.37 10.81 17.92
CA THR A 161 -13.87 12.17 18.17
C THR A 161 -14.56 12.21 19.54
N VAL A 162 -14.12 13.15 20.37
CA VAL A 162 -14.65 13.37 21.72
C VAL A 162 -15.19 14.80 21.79
N TYR A 163 -16.41 14.96 22.28
CA TYR A 163 -17.00 16.29 22.55
C TYR A 163 -16.87 16.65 24.01
N THR A 164 -16.25 17.79 24.26
CA THR A 164 -16.19 18.36 25.63
C THR A 164 -17.51 18.99 26.04
N ASN A 165 -17.66 19.30 27.33
CA ASN A 165 -18.83 20.00 27.87
C ASN A 165 -19.06 21.37 27.22
N ASN A 166 -18.00 22.00 26.67
CA ASN A 166 -18.08 23.27 25.96
C ASN A 166 -18.43 23.14 24.48
N HIS A 167 -18.88 21.95 24.04
CA HIS A 167 -19.19 21.60 22.65
C HIS A 167 -18.00 21.70 21.70
N ILE A 168 -16.77 21.56 22.21
CA ILE A 168 -15.56 21.52 21.41
C ILE A 168 -15.29 20.06 20.99
N ALA A 169 -15.13 19.83 19.69
CA ALA A 169 -14.74 18.53 19.18
C ALA A 169 -13.22 18.34 19.25
N ILE A 170 -12.78 17.37 20.03
CA ILE A 170 -11.38 16.96 20.12
C ILE A 170 -11.21 15.69 19.27
N ILE A 171 -10.29 15.75 18.30
CA ILE A 171 -9.94 14.60 17.45
C ILE A 171 -8.68 13.97 17.99
N VAL A 172 -8.80 12.78 18.56
CA VAL A 172 -7.72 12.06 19.23
C VAL A 172 -7.26 10.90 18.34
N PRO A 173 -5.96 10.77 18.03
CA PRO A 173 -5.44 9.56 17.38
C PRO A 173 -5.71 8.32 18.24
N ASN A 174 -6.17 7.22 17.62
CA ASN A 174 -6.55 6.01 18.36
C ASN A 174 -5.38 5.41 19.14
N SER A 175 -4.14 5.55 18.63
CA SER A 175 -2.93 5.09 19.32
C SER A 175 -2.75 5.74 20.69
N LYS A 176 -3.15 7.00 20.87
CA LYS A 176 -3.11 7.66 22.18
C LYS A 176 -4.09 7.05 23.17
N LEU A 177 -5.28 6.65 22.73
CA LEU A 177 -6.30 6.04 23.60
C LEU A 177 -5.91 4.64 24.08
N VAL A 178 -5.10 3.93 23.30
CA VAL A 178 -4.63 2.57 23.66
C VAL A 178 -3.33 2.59 24.43
N SER A 179 -2.41 3.55 24.11
CA SER A 179 -1.07 3.59 24.72
C SER A 179 -0.97 4.44 25.97
N GLN A 180 -1.91 5.35 26.21
CA GLN A 180 -1.90 6.26 27.36
C GLN A 180 -2.98 5.88 28.37
N ARG A 181 -2.83 6.37 29.60
CA ARG A 181 -3.86 6.24 30.62
C ARG A 181 -5.07 7.08 30.23
N VAL A 182 -6.22 6.43 30.08
CA VAL A 182 -7.51 7.06 29.87
C VAL A 182 -8.42 6.70 31.05
N VAL A 183 -9.12 7.69 31.60
CA VAL A 183 -10.13 7.45 32.63
C VAL A 183 -11.47 7.33 31.94
N ASN A 184 -12.11 6.17 32.02
CA ASN A 184 -13.46 5.96 31.53
C ASN A 184 -14.44 5.97 32.71
N TRP A 185 -15.26 7.02 32.78
CA TRP A 185 -16.25 7.22 33.84
C TRP A 185 -17.50 6.36 33.68
N SER A 186 -17.72 5.83 32.48
CA SER A 186 -18.90 5.02 32.15
C SER A 186 -18.62 3.52 32.13
N TYR A 187 -17.37 3.09 32.36
CA TYR A 187 -16.96 1.70 32.26
C TYR A 187 -17.47 0.88 33.45
N GLY A 188 -18.40 -0.04 33.19
CA GLY A 188 -18.93 -0.98 34.18
C GLY A 188 -20.10 -0.44 35.00
N ASP A 189 -19.87 0.28 36.08
CA ASP A 189 -20.93 0.89 36.93
C ASP A 189 -21.02 2.41 36.67
N PRO A 190 -22.14 2.96 36.19
CA PRO A 190 -22.30 4.39 35.93
C PRO A 190 -22.30 5.26 37.21
N ARG A 191 -22.26 4.66 38.39
CA ARG A 191 -22.26 5.37 39.68
C ARG A 191 -20.85 5.78 40.11
N ALA A 192 -20.17 6.60 39.29
CA ALA A 192 -18.90 7.19 39.67
C ALA A 192 -19.09 8.27 40.76
N ARG A 193 -18.35 8.18 41.89
CA ARG A 193 -18.31 9.26 42.89
C ARG A 193 -17.41 10.38 42.39
N VAL A 194 -18.01 11.49 41.98
CA VAL A 194 -17.29 12.72 41.69
C VAL A 194 -16.99 13.45 43.00
N PRO A 195 -15.73 13.65 43.40
CA PRO A 195 -15.42 14.47 44.55
C PRO A 195 -15.75 15.94 44.24
N ILE A 196 -16.76 16.46 44.87
CA ILE A 196 -17.10 17.89 44.80
C ILE A 196 -16.12 18.62 45.71
N SER A 197 -15.05 19.20 45.13
CA SER A 197 -14.19 20.13 45.86
C SER A 197 -14.95 21.47 45.99
N ALA A 198 -15.69 21.66 47.09
CA ALA A 198 -16.18 23.00 47.42
C ALA A 198 -14.95 23.88 47.78
N ARG A 199 -14.54 24.77 46.88
CA ARG A 199 -13.66 25.91 47.22
C ARG A 199 -14.56 26.97 47.84
N TRP A 200 -14.35 27.20 49.13
CA TRP A 200 -14.82 28.38 49.87
C TRP A 200 -13.97 29.60 49.53
#